data_1be7ed040d6a0e7f1b407678d121c601
#
_entry.id   1be7ed040d6a0e7f1b407678d121c601
#
_cell.length_a   1.000
_cell.length_b   1.000
_cell.length_c   1.000
_cell.angle_alpha   90.00
_cell.angle_beta   90.00
_cell.angle_gamma   90.00
#
_symmetry.space_group_name_H-M   'P 1'
#
loop_
_entity.id
_entity.type
_entity.pdbx_description
1 polymer ?
#
loop_
_entity_poly.entity_id
_entity_poly.type
_entity_poly.pdbx_seq_one_letter_code
_entity_poly.pdbx_strand_id
1 'polypeptide(L)'
;ITAEVYDKLVATGFLRTTPDRTFANITNFVPDRLEVIADEMQVFSSAVLGLTLQCARCHDHKFDPLSQRDYYSLTAIFKDAYDEHDWLKSQGPRTLPHVTTAERSVWKNNVQEIDKKIAALQKRVEAESDADKQAALRQQITKLNSHKPPEPRIRALWSRGVPSPAYLLRRGNYLTAGEPVSPNIPAAL
;
A
#
# COMPACT_ATOMS: atom_id res chain seq x y z
N ILE A 1 -6.70 7.23 -15.06
CA ILE A 1 -5.75 6.24 -15.60
C ILE A 1 -6.42 5.42 -16.68
N THR A 2 -5.64 4.87 -17.61
CA THR A 2 -6.14 3.94 -18.63
C THR A 2 -6.47 2.59 -17.99
N ALA A 3 -7.31 1.78 -18.65
CA ALA A 3 -7.61 0.41 -18.19
C ALA A 3 -6.34 -0.44 -18.06
N GLU A 4 -5.43 -0.33 -19.01
CA GLU A 4 -4.15 -1.08 -18.98
C GLU A 4 -3.29 -0.72 -17.76
N VAL A 5 -3.18 0.55 -17.40
CA VAL A 5 -2.44 0.99 -16.20
C VAL A 5 -3.16 0.53 -14.94
N TYR A 6 -4.49 0.55 -14.92
CA TYR A 6 -5.29 0.05 -13.81
C TYR A 6 -5.03 -1.44 -13.57
N ASP A 7 -5.08 -2.26 -14.62
CA ASP A 7 -4.85 -3.71 -14.52
C ASP A 7 -3.43 -4.02 -14.02
N LYS A 8 -2.41 -3.30 -14.50
CA LYS A 8 -1.03 -3.43 -14.01
C LYS A 8 -0.90 -3.08 -12.54
N LEU A 9 -1.57 -2.03 -12.07
CA LEU A 9 -1.57 -1.65 -10.66
C LEU A 9 -2.29 -2.68 -9.79
N VAL A 10 -3.46 -3.17 -10.22
CA VAL A 10 -4.21 -4.21 -9.51
C VAL A 10 -3.39 -5.50 -9.40
N ALA A 11 -2.66 -5.86 -10.45
CA ALA A 11 -1.78 -7.04 -10.46
C ALA A 11 -0.70 -7.01 -9.37
N THR A 12 -0.29 -5.82 -8.90
CA THR A 12 0.68 -5.69 -7.79
C THR A 12 0.03 -5.73 -6.40
N GLY A 13 -1.29 -5.77 -6.34
CA GLY A 13 -2.05 -5.63 -5.09
C GLY A 13 -1.79 -6.75 -4.08
N PHE A 14 -1.48 -7.96 -4.54
CA PHE A 14 -1.16 -9.09 -3.66
C PHE A 14 0.07 -8.83 -2.79
N LEU A 15 1.04 -8.03 -3.26
CA LEU A 15 2.21 -7.62 -2.49
C LEU A 15 1.88 -6.63 -1.34
N ARG A 16 0.65 -6.18 -1.23
CA ARG A 16 0.15 -5.35 -0.11
C ARG A 16 -0.74 -6.13 0.88
N THR A 17 -0.76 -7.46 0.79
CA THR A 17 -1.62 -8.32 1.62
C THR A 17 -0.87 -9.07 2.71
N THR A 18 0.46 -9.03 2.71
CA THR A 18 1.30 -9.64 3.75
C THR A 18 1.02 -8.99 5.12
N PRO A 19 0.99 -9.76 6.21
CA PRO A 19 0.82 -9.22 7.55
C PRO A 19 1.90 -8.18 7.87
N ASP A 20 1.48 -6.98 8.23
CA ASP A 20 2.38 -5.88 8.56
C ASP A 20 2.48 -5.68 10.07
N ARG A 21 3.58 -6.14 10.65
CA ARG A 21 3.89 -6.02 12.08
C ARG A 21 4.15 -4.58 12.51
N THR A 22 4.44 -3.68 11.57
CA THR A 22 4.69 -2.25 11.86
C THR A 22 3.43 -1.48 12.25
N PHE A 23 2.29 -2.17 12.29
CA PHE A 23 1.01 -1.66 12.76
C PHE A 23 1.00 -1.33 14.26
N ALA A 24 1.74 -2.06 15.08
CA ALA A 24 1.82 -1.80 16.51
C ALA A 24 2.57 -0.49 16.77
N ASN A 25 2.06 0.34 17.68
CA ASN A 25 2.67 1.63 18.03
C ASN A 25 4.12 1.54 18.54
N ILE A 26 4.56 0.32 18.90
CA ILE A 26 5.91 0.02 19.39
C ILE A 26 6.90 -0.30 18.26
N THR A 27 6.44 -0.52 17.02
CA THR A 27 7.28 -1.00 15.94
C THR A 27 7.43 0.07 14.85
N ASN A 28 8.27 1.05 15.12
CA ASN A 28 8.69 2.02 14.11
C ASN A 28 10.18 1.85 13.76
N PHE A 29 10.67 0.63 13.87
CA PHE A 29 12.08 0.31 13.67
C PHE A 29 12.37 -0.27 12.29
N VAL A 30 13.53 0.05 11.75
CA VAL A 30 14.07 -0.51 10.50
C VAL A 30 14.03 -2.05 10.48
N PRO A 31 14.40 -2.77 11.55
CA PRO A 31 14.33 -4.24 11.57
C PRO A 31 12.94 -4.80 11.25
N ASP A 32 11.89 -4.26 11.87
CA ASP A 32 10.53 -4.75 11.65
C ASP A 32 10.06 -4.51 10.21
N ARG A 33 10.47 -3.37 9.61
CA ARG A 33 10.19 -3.05 8.21
C ARG A 33 10.91 -4.00 7.27
N LEU A 34 12.17 -4.36 7.59
CA LEU A 34 12.94 -5.34 6.82
C LEU A 34 12.35 -6.75 6.91
N GLU A 35 11.69 -7.12 8.02
CA GLU A 35 10.93 -8.38 8.09
C GLU A 35 9.72 -8.35 7.14
N VAL A 36 8.95 -7.26 7.11
CA VAL A 36 7.84 -7.12 6.16
C VAL A 36 8.34 -7.20 4.72
N ILE A 37 9.46 -6.53 4.39
CA ILE A 37 10.06 -6.60 3.07
C ILE A 37 10.51 -8.03 2.75
N ALA A 38 11.10 -8.75 3.72
CA ALA A 38 11.50 -10.14 3.51
C ALA A 38 10.32 -11.07 3.24
N ASP A 39 9.21 -10.89 3.95
CA ASP A 39 7.97 -11.64 3.71
C ASP A 39 7.41 -11.35 2.32
N GLU A 40 7.40 -10.08 1.88
CA GLU A 40 6.99 -9.71 0.52
C GLU A 40 7.90 -10.31 -0.56
N MET A 41 9.22 -10.30 -0.34
CA MET A 41 10.16 -10.91 -1.26
C MET A 41 9.98 -12.44 -1.33
N GLN A 42 9.68 -13.09 -0.21
CA GLN A 42 9.35 -14.52 -0.19
C GLN A 42 8.08 -14.81 -0.99
N VAL A 43 7.02 -14.03 -0.83
CA VAL A 43 5.78 -14.18 -1.59
C VAL A 43 6.04 -13.95 -3.08
N PHE A 44 6.74 -12.87 -3.44
CA PHE A 44 7.05 -12.56 -4.83
C PHE A 44 7.91 -13.65 -5.47
N SER A 45 9.01 -14.03 -4.83
CA SER A 45 9.95 -15.00 -5.41
C SER A 45 9.30 -16.37 -5.58
N SER A 46 8.51 -16.82 -4.62
CA SER A 46 7.84 -18.13 -4.72
C SER A 46 6.67 -18.14 -5.68
N ALA A 47 5.84 -17.09 -5.69
CA ALA A 47 4.63 -17.06 -6.52
C ALA A 47 4.90 -16.69 -7.99
N VAL A 48 5.89 -15.84 -8.26
CA VAL A 48 6.15 -15.30 -9.60
C VAL A 48 7.37 -15.94 -10.25
N LEU A 49 8.44 -16.16 -9.47
CA LEU A 49 9.71 -16.68 -9.99
C LEU A 49 9.89 -18.19 -9.74
N GLY A 50 9.09 -18.81 -8.87
CA GLY A 50 9.25 -20.20 -8.47
C GLY A 50 10.52 -20.46 -7.66
N LEU A 51 11.08 -19.44 -7.00
CA LEU A 51 12.35 -19.49 -6.26
C LEU A 51 12.13 -19.38 -4.75
N THR A 52 12.95 -20.11 -3.98
CA THR A 52 13.02 -20.00 -2.51
C THR A 52 14.13 -19.05 -2.10
N LEU A 53 13.90 -17.74 -2.27
CA LEU A 53 14.95 -16.73 -2.13
C LEU A 53 15.29 -16.35 -0.67
N GLN A 54 14.44 -16.66 0.31
CA GLN A 54 14.56 -16.17 1.68
C GLN A 54 15.88 -16.56 2.36
N CYS A 55 16.43 -17.75 2.08
CA CYS A 55 17.72 -18.17 2.62
C CYS A 55 18.86 -17.24 2.20
N ALA A 56 18.77 -16.69 0.99
CA ALA A 56 19.77 -15.77 0.44
C ALA A 56 19.81 -14.40 1.14
N ARG A 57 18.89 -14.11 2.03
CA ARG A 57 18.92 -12.91 2.89
C ARG A 57 20.15 -12.87 3.79
N CYS A 58 20.59 -14.02 4.31
CA CYS A 58 21.66 -14.10 5.32
C CYS A 58 22.99 -14.64 4.78
N HIS A 59 22.96 -15.51 3.79
CA HIS A 59 24.10 -16.18 3.16
C HIS A 59 23.68 -16.67 1.77
N ASP A 60 24.63 -17.00 0.90
CA ASP A 60 24.32 -17.59 -0.39
C ASP A 60 23.46 -18.86 -0.23
N HIS A 61 22.48 -19.04 -1.12
CA HIS A 61 21.57 -20.17 -1.03
C HIS A 61 22.34 -21.49 -1.12
N LYS A 62 21.98 -22.47 -0.25
CA LYS A 62 22.76 -23.70 -0.11
C LYS A 62 22.72 -24.59 -1.36
N PHE A 63 21.59 -24.61 -2.04
CA PHE A 63 21.34 -25.58 -3.12
C PHE A 63 21.18 -24.90 -4.49
N ASP A 64 20.61 -23.72 -4.52
CA ASP A 64 20.35 -22.98 -5.75
C ASP A 64 21.46 -21.96 -6.01
N PRO A 65 21.77 -21.60 -7.27
CA PRO A 65 22.78 -20.62 -7.63
C PRO A 65 22.27 -19.17 -7.37
N LEU A 66 21.83 -18.91 -6.15
CA LEU A 66 21.29 -17.63 -5.68
C LEU A 66 22.24 -17.07 -4.61
N SER A 67 22.88 -15.98 -4.91
CA SER A 67 23.75 -15.29 -3.95
C SER A 67 22.99 -14.37 -3.02
N GLN A 68 23.62 -14.00 -1.90
CA GLN A 68 23.11 -12.95 -1.02
C GLN A 68 22.96 -11.63 -1.80
N ARG A 69 23.86 -11.34 -2.74
CA ARG A 69 23.76 -10.16 -3.61
C ARG A 69 22.48 -10.20 -4.46
N ASP A 70 22.09 -11.36 -5.00
CA ASP A 70 20.86 -11.50 -5.79
C ASP A 70 19.62 -11.16 -4.98
N TYR A 71 19.58 -11.60 -3.70
CA TYR A 71 18.50 -11.24 -2.79
C TYR A 71 18.36 -9.72 -2.63
N TYR A 72 19.45 -9.03 -2.29
CA TYR A 72 19.38 -7.58 -2.06
C TYR A 72 19.21 -6.78 -3.35
N SER A 73 19.70 -7.26 -4.49
CA SER A 73 19.47 -6.63 -5.79
C SER A 73 18.00 -6.77 -6.23
N LEU A 74 17.38 -7.92 -6.00
CA LEU A 74 15.94 -8.09 -6.25
C LEU A 74 15.11 -7.21 -5.30
N THR A 75 15.44 -7.17 -4.02
CA THR A 75 14.79 -6.30 -3.03
C THR A 75 14.89 -4.83 -3.45
N ALA A 76 16.02 -4.42 -4.01
CA ALA A 76 16.23 -3.04 -4.47
C ALA A 76 15.29 -2.62 -5.61
N ILE A 77 14.73 -3.56 -6.39
CA ILE A 77 13.70 -3.26 -7.41
C ILE A 77 12.44 -2.69 -6.75
N PHE A 78 12.09 -3.16 -5.56
CA PHE A 78 10.90 -2.74 -4.84
C PHE A 78 11.15 -1.60 -3.85
N LYS A 79 12.38 -1.11 -3.77
CA LYS A 79 12.83 -0.15 -2.75
C LYS A 79 12.04 1.17 -2.78
N ASP A 80 11.63 1.66 -3.94
CA ASP A 80 10.86 2.90 -4.04
C ASP A 80 9.41 2.76 -3.58
N ALA A 81 8.89 1.52 -3.50
CA ALA A 81 7.58 1.21 -2.94
C ALA A 81 7.65 0.75 -1.47
N TYR A 82 8.78 0.15 -1.07
CA TYR A 82 9.06 -0.44 0.25
C TYR A 82 10.41 0.04 0.78
N ASP A 83 10.52 1.33 1.09
CA ASP A 83 11.73 1.90 1.68
C ASP A 83 11.65 1.82 3.22
N GLU A 84 12.58 1.10 3.84
CA GLU A 84 12.67 0.96 5.30
C GLU A 84 12.96 2.27 6.01
N HIS A 85 13.49 3.27 5.31
CA HIS A 85 13.75 4.61 5.84
C HIS A 85 12.62 5.61 5.56
N ASP A 86 11.80 5.34 4.53
CA ASP A 86 10.60 6.12 4.19
C ASP A 86 9.37 5.21 4.13
N TRP A 87 8.89 4.75 5.29
CA TRP A 87 7.87 3.74 5.40
C TRP A 87 6.45 4.28 5.30
N LEU A 88 5.65 3.71 4.41
CA LEU A 88 4.21 3.93 4.41
C LEU A 88 3.55 3.10 5.51
N LYS A 89 2.88 3.77 6.43
CA LYS A 89 2.09 3.09 7.47
C LYS A 89 1.01 2.20 6.84
N SER A 90 0.75 1.05 7.47
CA SER A 90 -0.25 0.08 7.01
C SER A 90 -1.68 0.63 7.03
N GLN A 91 -1.96 1.58 7.93
CA GLN A 91 -3.26 2.26 7.99
C GLN A 91 -3.27 3.49 7.10
N GLY A 92 -4.21 3.52 6.15
CA GLY A 92 -4.53 4.69 5.33
C GLY A 92 -3.81 4.75 3.99
N PRO A 93 -2.56 5.20 3.88
CA PRO A 93 -2.01 5.63 2.60
C PRO A 93 -1.56 4.52 1.65
N ARG A 94 -1.66 3.23 2.01
CA ARG A 94 -1.26 2.11 1.13
C ARG A 94 -2.26 1.75 0.05
N THR A 95 -3.29 2.54 -0.11
CA THR A 95 -4.28 2.39 -1.18
C THR A 95 -4.28 3.62 -2.06
N LEU A 96 -4.41 3.43 -3.36
CA LEU A 96 -4.50 4.50 -4.34
C LEU A 96 -5.95 4.75 -4.71
N PRO A 97 -6.39 6.02 -4.83
CA PRO A 97 -7.69 6.35 -5.40
C PRO A 97 -7.64 6.24 -6.94
N HIS A 98 -7.09 5.16 -7.43
CA HIS A 98 -6.99 4.88 -8.86
C HIS A 98 -8.14 4.01 -9.30
N VAL A 99 -9.11 4.66 -9.89
CA VAL A 99 -10.24 4.02 -10.53
C VAL A 99 -10.27 4.45 -11.99
N THR A 100 -10.96 3.70 -12.83
CA THR A 100 -11.19 4.14 -14.21
C THR A 100 -11.92 5.49 -14.22
N THR A 101 -11.74 6.28 -15.26
CA THR A 101 -12.40 7.59 -15.39
C THR A 101 -13.91 7.45 -15.28
N ALA A 102 -14.49 6.36 -15.81
CA ALA A 102 -15.92 6.07 -15.75
C ALA A 102 -16.39 5.84 -14.29
N GLU A 103 -15.74 4.94 -13.55
CA GLU A 103 -16.09 4.65 -12.15
C GLU A 103 -15.94 5.88 -11.27
N ARG A 104 -14.87 6.65 -11.47
CA ARG A 104 -14.65 7.90 -10.73
C ARG A 104 -15.75 8.92 -11.00
N SER A 105 -16.21 9.03 -12.24
CA SER A 105 -17.29 9.93 -12.61
C SER A 105 -18.62 9.48 -11.98
N VAL A 106 -18.92 8.20 -12.01
CA VAL A 106 -20.12 7.63 -11.35
C VAL A 106 -20.10 7.88 -9.84
N TRP A 107 -18.98 7.57 -9.18
CA TRP A 107 -18.83 7.83 -7.75
C TRP A 107 -19.00 9.32 -7.41
N LYS A 108 -18.33 10.21 -8.16
CA LYS A 108 -18.40 11.66 -7.94
C LYS A 108 -19.83 12.19 -8.11
N ASN A 109 -20.55 11.74 -9.12
CA ASN A 109 -21.94 12.13 -9.35
C ASN A 109 -22.84 11.66 -8.20
N ASN A 110 -22.68 10.42 -7.72
CA ASN A 110 -23.45 9.88 -6.61
C ASN A 110 -23.19 10.67 -5.31
N VAL A 111 -21.93 10.99 -5.03
CA VAL A 111 -21.58 11.82 -3.86
C VAL A 111 -22.19 13.20 -3.96
N GLN A 112 -22.07 13.86 -5.13
CA GLN A 112 -22.64 15.19 -5.36
C GLN A 112 -24.18 15.24 -5.17
N GLU A 113 -24.89 14.22 -5.62
CA GLU A 113 -26.35 14.13 -5.41
C GLU A 113 -26.72 13.98 -3.92
N ILE A 114 -25.95 13.20 -3.18
CA ILE A 114 -26.14 13.07 -1.72
C ILE A 114 -25.81 14.42 -1.04
N ASP A 115 -24.74 15.09 -1.43
CA ASP A 115 -24.34 16.37 -0.87
C ASP A 115 -25.37 17.47 -1.12
N LYS A 116 -25.98 17.53 -2.29
CA LYS A 116 -27.09 18.43 -2.59
C LYS A 116 -28.29 18.20 -1.65
N LYS A 117 -28.63 16.91 -1.41
CA LYS A 117 -29.72 16.56 -0.49
C LYS A 117 -29.40 16.97 0.94
N ILE A 118 -28.18 16.76 1.40
CA ILE A 118 -27.71 17.17 2.72
C ILE A 118 -27.77 18.69 2.87
N ALA A 119 -27.28 19.45 1.89
CA ALA A 119 -27.31 20.90 1.91
C ALA A 119 -28.75 21.46 1.98
N ALA A 120 -29.68 20.84 1.25
CA ALA A 120 -31.10 21.20 1.32
C ALA A 120 -31.70 20.94 2.72
N LEU A 121 -31.35 19.81 3.35
CA LEU A 121 -31.80 19.50 4.71
C LEU A 121 -31.16 20.43 5.75
N GLN A 122 -29.89 20.80 5.60
CA GLN A 122 -29.23 21.77 6.49
C GLN A 122 -29.93 23.12 6.50
N LYS A 123 -30.28 23.65 5.32
CA LYS A 123 -31.07 24.88 5.22
C LYS A 123 -32.45 24.76 5.92
N ARG A 124 -33.04 23.59 5.85
CA ARG A 124 -34.33 23.36 6.55
C ARG A 124 -34.16 23.29 8.08
N VAL A 125 -33.04 22.72 8.55
CA VAL A 125 -32.69 22.72 9.99
C VAL A 125 -32.50 24.15 10.50
N GLU A 126 -31.84 25.02 9.70
CA GLU A 126 -31.62 26.42 10.07
C GLU A 126 -32.92 27.25 10.12
N ALA A 127 -33.88 26.90 9.26
CA ALA A 127 -35.19 27.59 9.18
C ALA A 127 -36.24 27.05 10.14
N GLU A 128 -36.02 25.89 10.76
CA GLU A 128 -36.99 25.25 11.66
C GLU A 128 -36.82 25.76 13.10
N SER A 129 -37.93 26.10 13.75
CA SER A 129 -37.92 26.58 15.14
C SER A 129 -38.22 25.49 16.15
N ASP A 130 -38.80 24.37 15.71
CA ASP A 130 -39.24 23.25 16.54
C ASP A 130 -38.04 22.29 16.76
N ALA A 131 -37.69 22.06 18.01
CA ALA A 131 -36.54 21.24 18.39
C ALA A 131 -36.69 19.78 17.97
N ASP A 132 -37.89 19.21 18.04
CA ASP A 132 -38.15 17.81 17.67
C ASP A 132 -38.01 17.62 16.14
N LYS A 133 -38.53 18.57 15.38
CA LYS A 133 -38.36 18.56 13.92
C LYS A 133 -36.91 18.77 13.49
N GLN A 134 -36.19 19.66 14.17
CA GLN A 134 -34.75 19.82 13.94
C GLN A 134 -34.00 18.50 14.20
N ALA A 135 -34.31 17.80 15.29
CA ALA A 135 -33.68 16.51 15.61
C ALA A 135 -33.97 15.47 14.53
N ALA A 136 -35.22 15.38 14.04
CA ALA A 136 -35.59 14.47 12.96
C ALA A 136 -34.83 14.79 11.63
N LEU A 137 -34.68 16.07 11.28
CA LEU A 137 -33.89 16.49 10.10
C LEU A 137 -32.42 16.16 10.24
N ARG A 138 -31.81 16.36 11.42
CA ARG A 138 -30.42 15.99 11.70
C ARG A 138 -30.20 14.48 11.61
N GLN A 139 -31.15 13.66 12.06
CA GLN A 139 -31.07 12.21 11.87
C GLN A 139 -31.09 11.83 10.38
N GLN A 140 -31.90 12.49 9.55
CA GLN A 140 -31.87 12.26 8.10
C GLN A 140 -30.53 12.61 7.49
N ILE A 141 -29.90 13.72 7.89
CA ILE A 141 -28.56 14.12 7.44
C ILE A 141 -27.54 13.05 7.85
N THR A 142 -27.57 12.58 9.09
CA THR A 142 -26.66 11.52 9.58
C THR A 142 -26.83 10.25 8.75
N LYS A 143 -28.07 9.86 8.47
CA LYS A 143 -28.36 8.69 7.63
C LYS A 143 -27.84 8.87 6.20
N LEU A 144 -28.01 10.02 5.59
CA LEU A 144 -27.45 10.29 4.25
C LEU A 144 -25.92 10.27 4.24
N ASN A 145 -25.28 10.83 5.26
CA ASN A 145 -23.84 10.76 5.39
C ASN A 145 -23.31 9.33 5.53
N SER A 146 -23.99 8.48 6.30
CA SER A 146 -23.60 7.06 6.43
C SER A 146 -23.80 6.24 5.15
N HIS A 147 -24.61 6.71 4.22
CA HIS A 147 -24.86 6.07 2.93
C HIS A 147 -23.96 6.63 1.80
N LYS A 148 -23.12 7.61 2.07
CA LYS A 148 -22.15 8.07 1.08
C LYS A 148 -21.19 6.93 0.72
N PRO A 149 -21.08 6.57 -0.56
CA PRO A 149 -20.14 5.54 -0.96
C PRO A 149 -18.71 6.04 -0.69
N PRO A 150 -17.84 5.20 -0.10
CA PRO A 150 -16.43 5.54 0.05
C PRO A 150 -15.79 5.75 -1.32
N GLU A 151 -14.73 6.57 -1.37
CA GLU A 151 -13.95 6.72 -2.60
C GLU A 151 -13.38 5.36 -3.02
N PRO A 152 -13.59 4.92 -4.27
CA PRO A 152 -13.01 3.68 -4.76
C PRO A 152 -11.49 3.73 -4.68
N ARG A 153 -10.89 2.73 -4.04
CA ARG A 153 -9.44 2.65 -3.83
C ARG A 153 -8.96 1.24 -4.12
N ILE A 154 -7.75 1.13 -4.64
CA ILE A 154 -7.10 -0.15 -4.90
C ILE A 154 -5.84 -0.29 -4.06
N ARG A 155 -5.52 -1.53 -3.68
CA ARG A 155 -4.20 -1.88 -3.17
C ARG A 155 -3.27 -2.06 -4.36
N ALA A 156 -2.12 -1.42 -4.33
CA ALA A 156 -1.13 -1.51 -5.40
C ALA A 156 0.25 -1.11 -4.90
N LEU A 157 1.28 -1.45 -5.65
CA LEU A 157 2.60 -0.85 -5.53
C LEU A 157 2.71 0.34 -6.48
N TRP A 158 3.39 1.37 -6.07
CA TRP A 158 3.72 2.52 -6.91
C TRP A 158 5.05 3.13 -6.45
N SER A 159 5.76 3.74 -7.39
CA SER A 159 6.96 4.51 -7.08
C SER A 159 6.62 5.74 -6.24
N ARG A 160 7.41 5.98 -5.20
CA ARG A 160 7.25 7.11 -4.27
C ARG A 160 8.30 8.20 -4.50
N GLY A 161 9.16 8.02 -5.48
CA GLY A 161 10.24 8.92 -5.82
C GLY A 161 11.59 8.25 -5.73
N VAL A 162 12.62 8.98 -5.28
CA VAL A 162 13.98 8.45 -5.17
C VAL A 162 14.12 7.68 -3.86
N PRO A 163 14.34 6.35 -3.90
CA PRO A 163 14.49 5.56 -2.69
C PRO A 163 15.83 5.82 -2.00
N SER A 164 15.90 5.43 -0.72
CA SER A 164 17.18 5.38 -0.02
C SER A 164 18.12 4.34 -0.66
N PRO A 165 19.47 4.50 -0.55
CA PRO A 165 20.42 3.54 -1.11
C PRO A 165 20.20 2.12 -0.56
N ALA A 166 20.33 1.12 -1.43
CA ALA A 166 20.25 -0.28 -1.05
C ALA A 166 21.65 -0.85 -0.81
N TYR A 167 21.78 -1.67 0.23
CA TYR A 167 23.04 -2.32 0.63
C TYR A 167 22.84 -3.81 0.86
N LEU A 168 23.86 -4.59 0.60
CA LEU A 168 23.96 -5.95 1.08
C LEU A 168 24.11 -5.92 2.60
N LEU A 169 23.21 -6.58 3.33
CA LEU A 169 23.27 -6.63 4.80
C LEU A 169 23.98 -7.93 5.23
N ARG A 170 25.17 -7.81 5.79
CA ARG A 170 25.96 -8.98 6.23
C ARG A 170 25.14 -9.81 7.23
N ARG A 171 24.94 -11.09 6.90
CA ARG A 171 24.11 -12.03 7.68
C ARG A 171 22.69 -11.51 7.95
N GLY A 172 22.14 -10.71 7.05
CA GLY A 172 20.82 -10.12 7.21
C GLY A 172 20.71 -9.03 8.29
N ASN A 173 21.82 -8.59 8.86
CA ASN A 173 21.82 -7.62 9.95
C ASN A 173 21.91 -6.18 9.42
N TYR A 174 20.89 -5.39 9.69
CA TYR A 174 20.76 -4.01 9.22
C TYR A 174 21.85 -3.06 9.77
N LEU A 175 22.48 -3.42 10.91
CA LEU A 175 23.58 -2.64 11.49
C LEU A 175 24.91 -2.89 10.79
N THR A 176 25.02 -3.91 9.94
CA THR A 176 26.24 -4.29 9.25
C THR A 176 26.06 -4.20 7.74
N ALA A 177 25.74 -2.99 7.26
CA ALA A 177 25.68 -2.71 5.84
C ALA A 177 27.04 -2.97 5.19
N GLY A 178 27.03 -3.72 4.09
CA GLY A 178 28.19 -4.02 3.28
C GLY A 178 28.27 -3.10 2.05
N GLU A 179 28.53 -3.69 0.90
CA GLU A 179 28.60 -2.96 -0.36
C GLU A 179 27.22 -2.50 -0.85
N PRO A 180 27.15 -1.39 -1.59
CA PRO A 180 25.91 -0.98 -2.23
C PRO A 180 25.51 -1.98 -3.31
N VAL A 181 24.21 -2.14 -3.49
CA VAL A 181 23.64 -2.97 -4.56
C VAL A 181 22.71 -2.15 -5.43
N SER A 182 22.67 -2.48 -6.71
CA SER A 182 21.73 -1.90 -7.67
C SER A 182 20.58 -2.84 -7.93
N PRO A 183 19.38 -2.32 -8.30
CA PRO A 183 18.26 -3.13 -8.72
C PRO A 183 18.67 -4.09 -9.84
N ASN A 184 18.46 -5.37 -9.64
CA ASN A 184 18.71 -6.41 -10.65
C ASN A 184 17.90 -7.67 -10.35
N ILE A 185 17.67 -8.47 -11.37
CA ILE A 185 17.12 -9.82 -11.23
C ILE A 185 18.23 -10.81 -10.86
N PRO A 186 17.92 -11.92 -10.19
CA PRO A 186 18.91 -12.96 -9.90
C PRO A 186 19.61 -13.47 -11.16
N ALA A 187 20.90 -13.67 -11.08
CA ALA A 187 21.71 -14.12 -12.22
C ALA A 187 21.33 -15.53 -12.73
N ALA A 188 20.61 -16.31 -11.92
CA ALA A 188 20.10 -17.64 -12.28
C ALA A 188 18.87 -17.61 -13.19
N LEU A 189 18.26 -16.44 -13.45
CA LEU A 189 17.12 -16.24 -14.33
C LEU A 189 17.56 -15.63 -15.67
#